data_29235b21361498e4e95998c561329c95
#
_entry.id   29235b21361498e4e95998c561329c95
#
_cell.length_a   1.000
_cell.length_b   1.000
_cell.length_c   1.000
_cell.angle_alpha   90.00
_cell.angle_beta   90.00
_cell.angle_gamma   90.00
#
_symmetry.space_group_name_H-M   'P 1'
#
loop_
_entity.id
_entity.type
_entity.pdbx_description
1 polymer ?
#
loop_
_entity_poly.entity_id
_entity_poly.type
_entity_poly.pdbx_seq_one_letter_code
_entity_poly.pdbx_strand_id
1 'polypeptide(L)'
;VEFVRSRSDYIWVSDEDGHLIANANYLRDGETREIYLDLIHELVHVKQFRDGREILLSLGKRFEYVDRPTELEAYKHTIKEARRLGMADEEIVDYLRVTWLDEEEVRRLARNLGVKVSRKKRSRALSADYAGT
;
A
#
# COMPACT_ATOMS: atom_id res chain seq x y z
N VAL A 1 -10.27 2.94 -15.15
CA VAL A 1 -8.98 3.37 -14.57
C VAL A 1 -8.62 4.74 -15.11
N GLU A 2 -8.27 5.63 -14.20
CA GLU A 2 -7.81 6.97 -14.56
C GLU A 2 -6.29 7.03 -14.42
N PHE A 3 -5.60 7.66 -15.36
CA PHE A 3 -4.15 7.84 -15.28
C PHE A 3 -3.83 9.31 -15.04
N VAL A 4 -2.94 9.55 -14.08
CA VAL A 4 -2.43 10.88 -13.75
C VAL A 4 -0.90 10.88 -13.83
N ARG A 5 -0.27 12.05 -13.75
CA ARG A 5 1.19 12.17 -13.67
C ARG A 5 1.54 12.99 -12.45
N SER A 6 2.31 12.39 -11.55
CA SER A 6 2.74 13.01 -10.31
C SER A 6 4.13 12.51 -9.94
N ARG A 7 4.84 13.25 -9.09
CA ARG A 7 6.16 12.85 -8.63
C ARG A 7 6.14 11.82 -7.50
N SER A 8 5.08 11.80 -6.69
CA SER A 8 5.09 11.08 -5.43
C SER A 8 3.94 10.11 -5.23
N ASP A 9 2.97 10.13 -6.11
CA ASP A 9 1.82 9.25 -5.96
C ASP A 9 2.09 7.87 -6.58
N TYR A 10 1.34 6.89 -6.14
CA TYR A 10 1.44 5.50 -6.59
C TYR A 10 0.19 5.10 -7.35
N ILE A 11 -0.65 4.30 -6.71
CA ILE A 11 -1.98 3.87 -7.19
C ILE A 11 -2.92 4.07 -6.02
N TRP A 12 -4.12 4.56 -6.28
CA TRP A 12 -5.11 4.73 -5.21
C TRP A 12 -6.52 4.63 -5.76
N VAL A 13 -7.49 4.63 -4.87
CA VAL A 13 -8.90 4.53 -5.21
C VAL A 13 -9.59 5.84 -4.86
N SER A 14 -10.38 6.36 -5.78
CA SER A 14 -11.14 7.59 -5.56
C SER A 14 -12.15 7.42 -4.42
N ASP A 15 -12.21 8.40 -3.53
CA ASP A 15 -13.20 8.45 -2.46
C ASP A 15 -14.61 8.72 -2.99
N GLU A 16 -14.73 9.24 -4.20
CA GLU A 16 -16.01 9.66 -4.77
C GLU A 16 -16.81 8.47 -5.32
N ASP A 17 -16.19 7.65 -6.14
CA ASP A 17 -16.88 6.58 -6.87
C ASP A 17 -16.14 5.25 -6.86
N GLY A 18 -15.01 5.19 -6.17
CA GLY A 18 -14.26 3.95 -6.04
C GLY A 18 -13.49 3.52 -7.28
N HIS A 19 -13.31 4.39 -8.28
CA HIS A 19 -12.51 4.02 -9.43
C HIS A 19 -11.01 4.06 -9.11
N LEU A 20 -10.26 3.27 -9.84
CA LEU A 20 -8.81 3.14 -9.67
C LEU A 20 -8.10 4.30 -10.38
N ILE A 21 -7.17 4.94 -9.68
CA ILE A 21 -6.33 6.01 -10.23
C ILE A 21 -4.88 5.55 -10.15
N ALA A 22 -4.18 5.61 -11.25
CA ALA A 22 -2.79 5.16 -11.34
C ALA A 22 -1.89 6.27 -11.84
N ASN A 23 -0.76 6.45 -11.17
CA ASN A 23 0.25 7.41 -11.60
C ASN A 23 1.09 6.78 -12.72
N ALA A 24 0.99 7.34 -13.92
CA ALA A 24 1.68 6.82 -15.09
C ALA A 24 3.21 6.83 -14.91
N ASN A 25 3.75 7.82 -14.20
CA ASN A 25 5.18 7.86 -13.92
C ASN A 25 5.61 6.69 -13.03
N TYR A 26 4.80 6.37 -12.03
CA TYR A 26 5.06 5.21 -11.17
C TYR A 26 5.00 3.89 -11.98
N LEU A 27 4.02 3.75 -12.85
CA LEU A 27 3.89 2.54 -13.67
C LEU A 27 5.08 2.36 -14.61
N ARG A 28 5.65 3.47 -15.08
CA ARG A 28 6.82 3.43 -15.97
C ARG A 28 8.11 3.12 -15.20
N ASP A 29 8.32 3.80 -14.07
CA ASP A 29 9.62 3.85 -13.39
C ASP A 29 9.68 3.00 -12.12
N GLY A 30 8.53 2.57 -11.59
CA GLY A 30 8.45 1.80 -10.37
C GLY A 30 8.94 0.36 -10.55
N GLU A 31 9.24 -0.29 -9.44
CA GLU A 31 9.66 -1.68 -9.43
C GLU A 31 8.43 -2.57 -9.68
N THR A 32 8.53 -3.51 -10.61
CA THR A 32 7.40 -4.31 -11.11
C THR A 32 6.68 -5.06 -9.98
N ARG A 33 7.43 -5.67 -9.08
CA ARG A 33 6.86 -6.43 -7.96
C ARG A 33 6.06 -5.51 -7.03
N GLU A 34 6.59 -4.32 -6.75
CA GLU A 34 5.89 -3.35 -5.90
C GLU A 34 4.63 -2.82 -6.59
N ILE A 35 4.69 -2.57 -7.89
CA ILE A 35 3.51 -2.16 -8.66
C ILE A 35 2.43 -3.23 -8.57
N TYR A 36 2.80 -4.48 -8.74
CA TYR A 36 1.87 -5.61 -8.64
C TYR A 36 1.22 -5.67 -7.25
N LEU A 37 2.01 -5.56 -6.19
CA LEU A 37 1.50 -5.61 -4.83
C LEU A 37 0.62 -4.39 -4.51
N ASP A 38 0.99 -3.21 -4.97
CA ASP A 38 0.16 -2.01 -4.82
C ASP A 38 -1.19 -2.17 -5.54
N LEU A 39 -1.16 -2.78 -6.71
CA LEU A 39 -2.39 -3.05 -7.46
C LEU A 39 -3.31 -4.01 -6.69
N ILE A 40 -2.75 -5.09 -6.14
CA ILE A 40 -3.53 -6.04 -5.31
C ILE A 40 -4.18 -5.30 -4.14
N HIS A 41 -3.40 -4.46 -3.45
CA HIS A 41 -3.88 -3.68 -2.31
C HIS A 41 -5.07 -2.79 -2.72
N GLU A 42 -4.91 -2.04 -3.81
CA GLU A 42 -5.95 -1.10 -4.25
C GLU A 42 -7.17 -1.81 -4.81
N LEU A 43 -7.01 -2.98 -5.43
CA LEU A 43 -8.17 -3.75 -5.91
C LEU A 43 -9.04 -4.25 -4.74
N VAL A 44 -8.46 -4.51 -3.58
CA VAL A 44 -9.26 -4.82 -2.39
C VAL A 44 -10.11 -3.61 -2.01
N HIS A 45 -9.56 -2.40 -2.06
CA HIS A 45 -10.33 -1.18 -1.81
C HIS A 45 -11.45 -0.97 -2.84
N VAL A 46 -11.19 -1.25 -4.12
CA VAL A 46 -12.24 -1.19 -5.16
C VAL A 46 -13.38 -2.14 -4.79
N LYS A 47 -13.05 -3.35 -4.37
CA LYS A 47 -14.05 -4.33 -3.96
C LYS A 47 -14.82 -3.86 -2.73
N GLN A 48 -14.12 -3.33 -1.73
CA GLN A 48 -14.76 -2.78 -0.53
C GLN A 48 -15.77 -1.70 -0.92
N PHE A 49 -15.41 -0.82 -1.82
CA PHE A 49 -16.29 0.24 -2.29
C PHE A 49 -17.52 -0.33 -3.01
N ARG A 50 -17.29 -1.27 -3.94
CA ARG A 50 -18.39 -1.92 -4.70
C ARG A 50 -19.37 -2.66 -3.79
N ASP A 51 -18.88 -3.24 -2.71
CA ASP A 51 -19.71 -4.01 -1.77
C ASP A 51 -20.46 -3.09 -0.79
N GLY A 52 -20.43 -1.77 -1.02
CA GLY A 52 -21.10 -0.80 -0.15
C GLY A 52 -20.40 -0.58 1.16
N ARG A 53 -19.10 -0.76 1.20
CA ARG A 53 -18.29 -0.61 2.43
C ARG A 53 -17.70 0.78 2.59
N GLU A 54 -18.18 1.76 1.83
CA GLU A 54 -17.75 3.15 1.95
C GLU A 54 -18.04 3.71 3.35
N ILE A 55 -19.07 3.21 4.05
CA ILE A 55 -19.32 3.59 5.45
C ILE A 55 -18.15 3.13 6.32
N LEU A 56 -17.64 1.91 6.08
CA LEU A 56 -16.46 1.42 6.80
C LEU A 56 -15.23 2.24 6.47
N LEU A 57 -15.08 2.69 5.23
CA LEU A 57 -14.01 3.60 4.85
C LEU A 57 -14.12 4.93 5.60
N SER A 58 -15.32 5.48 5.68
CA SER A 58 -15.60 6.70 6.44
C SER A 58 -15.30 6.52 7.93
N LEU A 59 -15.80 5.44 8.52
CA LEU A 59 -15.55 5.12 9.93
C LEU A 59 -14.07 4.84 10.17
N GLY A 60 -13.40 4.22 9.21
CA GLY A 60 -11.98 3.91 9.27
C GLY A 60 -11.12 5.14 9.46
N LYS A 61 -11.57 6.31 9.02
CA LYS A 61 -10.85 7.58 9.22
C LYS A 61 -10.70 7.96 10.69
N ARG A 62 -11.45 7.34 11.60
CA ARG A 62 -11.30 7.52 13.05
C ARG A 62 -10.05 6.82 13.57
N PHE A 63 -9.53 5.85 12.84
CA PHE A 63 -8.32 5.11 13.19
C PHE A 63 -7.14 5.73 12.45
N GLU A 64 -5.98 5.62 13.04
CA GLU A 64 -4.75 5.91 12.30
C GLU A 64 -4.63 4.89 11.17
N TYR A 65 -3.96 5.28 10.10
CA TYR A 65 -3.83 4.48 8.88
C TYR A 65 -3.44 3.03 9.18
N VAL A 66 -2.46 2.82 10.04
CA VAL A 66 -1.93 1.48 10.35
C VAL A 66 -2.88 0.61 11.16
N ASP A 67 -3.94 1.19 11.70
CA ASP A 67 -4.94 0.48 12.50
C ASP A 67 -6.30 0.37 11.78
N ARG A 68 -6.44 0.97 10.61
CA ARG A 68 -7.71 0.97 9.89
C ARG A 68 -8.08 -0.44 9.41
N PRO A 69 -9.27 -0.93 9.76
CA PRO A 69 -9.70 -2.27 9.34
C PRO A 69 -9.65 -2.48 7.83
N THR A 70 -10.03 -1.46 7.05
CA THR A 70 -10.03 -1.55 5.57
C THR A 70 -8.61 -1.63 5.02
N GLU A 71 -7.68 -0.88 5.60
CA GLU A 71 -6.27 -0.96 5.21
C GLU A 71 -5.66 -2.30 5.62
N LEU A 72 -5.96 -2.77 6.83
CA LEU A 72 -5.44 -4.06 7.30
C LEU A 72 -5.96 -5.21 6.43
N GLU A 73 -7.22 -5.17 6.02
CA GLU A 73 -7.76 -6.18 5.09
C GLU A 73 -7.00 -6.16 3.76
N ALA A 74 -6.79 -4.97 3.20
CA ALA A 74 -6.07 -4.83 1.93
C ALA A 74 -4.63 -5.33 2.06
N TYR A 75 -3.94 -4.96 3.13
CA TYR A 75 -2.57 -5.43 3.36
C TYR A 75 -2.49 -6.94 3.60
N LYS A 76 -3.48 -7.54 4.26
CA LYS A 76 -3.48 -9.00 4.46
C LYS A 76 -3.48 -9.74 3.13
N HIS A 77 -4.31 -9.29 2.19
CA HIS A 77 -4.32 -9.86 0.84
C HIS A 77 -2.99 -9.65 0.13
N THR A 78 -2.43 -8.46 0.26
CA THR A 78 -1.16 -8.10 -0.36
C THR A 78 -0.02 -8.95 0.19
N ILE A 79 0.05 -9.12 1.50
CA ILE A 79 1.10 -9.92 2.15
C ILE A 79 0.97 -11.39 1.80
N LYS A 80 -0.24 -11.91 1.71
CA LYS A 80 -0.46 -13.29 1.26
C LYS A 80 0.15 -13.50 -0.12
N GLU A 81 -0.06 -12.54 -1.01
CA GLU A 81 0.49 -12.61 -2.35
C GLU A 81 2.01 -12.42 -2.36
N ALA A 82 2.53 -11.52 -1.52
CA ALA A 82 3.97 -11.34 -1.38
C ALA A 82 4.65 -12.63 -0.92
N ARG A 83 4.06 -13.33 0.04
CA ARG A 83 4.59 -14.63 0.50
C ARG A 83 4.52 -15.69 -0.59
N ARG A 84 3.45 -15.69 -1.39
CA ARG A 84 3.35 -16.59 -2.55
C ARG A 84 4.47 -16.34 -3.55
N LEU A 85 4.88 -15.08 -3.70
CA LEU A 85 6.01 -14.72 -4.57
C LEU A 85 7.38 -15.00 -3.95
N GLY A 86 7.43 -15.54 -2.75
CA GLY A 86 8.68 -15.91 -2.08
C GLY A 86 9.35 -14.78 -1.32
N MET A 87 8.65 -13.69 -1.03
CA MET A 87 9.23 -12.59 -0.27
C MET A 87 9.40 -12.97 1.19
N ALA A 88 10.58 -12.68 1.73
CA ALA A 88 10.86 -12.82 3.15
C ALA A 88 10.25 -11.66 3.95
N ASP A 89 10.10 -11.84 5.27
CA ASP A 89 9.52 -10.80 6.13
C ASP A 89 10.27 -9.48 6.02
N GLU A 90 11.60 -9.51 5.89
CA GLU A 90 12.40 -8.30 5.70
C GLU A 90 12.01 -7.54 4.44
N GLU A 91 11.80 -8.25 3.34
CA GLU A 91 11.38 -7.65 2.07
C GLU A 91 9.95 -7.10 2.17
N ILE A 92 9.08 -7.80 2.88
CA ILE A 92 7.72 -7.35 3.12
C ILE A 92 7.72 -6.06 3.95
N VAL A 93 8.52 -6.00 5.00
CA VAL A 93 8.64 -4.78 5.81
C VAL A 93 9.16 -3.62 4.97
N ASP A 94 10.15 -3.86 4.11
CA ASP A 94 10.63 -2.82 3.20
C ASP A 94 9.50 -2.30 2.30
N TYR A 95 8.64 -3.19 1.82
CA TYR A 95 7.47 -2.81 1.05
C TYR A 95 6.50 -1.94 1.85
N LEU A 96 6.33 -2.23 3.15
CA LEU A 96 5.44 -1.46 4.03
C LEU A 96 5.97 -0.06 4.37
N ARG A 97 7.24 0.23 4.11
CA ARG A 97 7.85 1.53 4.39
C ARG A 97 7.48 2.55 3.33
N VAL A 98 6.21 2.93 3.32
CA VAL A 98 5.72 3.99 2.44
C VAL A 98 6.13 5.37 2.99
N THR A 99 6.15 6.37 2.11
CA THR A 99 6.70 7.69 2.45
C THR A 99 5.93 8.43 3.54
N TRP A 100 4.65 8.12 3.73
CA TRP A 100 3.82 8.81 4.74
C TRP A 100 3.80 8.12 6.11
N LEU A 101 4.56 7.04 6.29
CA LEU A 101 4.67 6.36 7.59
C LEU A 101 6.08 6.55 8.16
N ASP A 102 6.16 6.84 9.47
CA ASP A 102 7.42 6.81 10.18
C ASP A 102 7.77 5.37 10.60
N GLU A 103 8.95 5.17 11.13
CA GLU A 103 9.43 3.83 11.47
C GLU A 103 8.60 3.16 12.56
N GLU A 104 8.10 3.93 13.53
CA GLU A 104 7.22 3.39 14.57
C GLU A 104 5.91 2.90 13.99
N GLU A 105 5.34 3.67 13.08
CA GLU A 105 4.10 3.29 12.39
C GLU A 105 4.30 2.05 11.51
N VAL A 106 5.43 1.96 10.82
CA VAL A 106 5.77 0.76 10.03
C VAL A 106 5.85 -0.47 10.92
N ARG A 107 6.48 -0.36 12.09
CA ARG A 107 6.59 -1.47 13.04
C ARG A 107 5.23 -1.89 13.57
N ARG A 108 4.36 -0.92 13.85
CA ARG A 108 3.01 -1.22 14.32
C ARG A 108 2.18 -1.89 13.23
N LEU A 109 2.29 -1.41 11.99
CA LEU A 109 1.62 -2.04 10.85
C LEU A 109 2.09 -3.48 10.67
N ALA A 110 3.39 -3.70 10.65
CA ALA A 110 3.97 -5.04 10.53
C ALA A 110 3.47 -5.97 11.65
N ARG A 111 3.45 -5.47 12.87
CA ARG A 111 2.96 -6.23 14.03
C ARG A 111 1.48 -6.59 13.86
N ASN A 112 0.65 -5.63 13.43
CA ASN A 112 -0.78 -5.86 13.17
C ASN A 112 -0.99 -6.92 12.09
N LEU A 113 -0.03 -7.07 11.19
CA LEU A 113 -0.11 -7.99 10.04
C LEU A 113 0.66 -9.30 10.28
N GLY A 114 1.29 -9.47 11.44
CA GLY A 114 2.04 -10.69 11.74
C GLY A 114 3.35 -10.82 10.96
N VAL A 115 3.98 -9.71 10.61
CA VAL A 115 5.25 -9.68 9.88
C VAL A 115 6.37 -9.31 10.85
N LYS A 116 7.46 -10.07 10.83
CA LYS A 116 8.62 -9.82 11.71
C LYS A 116 9.42 -8.64 11.20
N VAL A 117 9.72 -7.70 12.10
CA VAL A 117 10.54 -6.53 11.78
C VAL A 117 11.97 -6.81 12.21
N SER A 118 12.93 -6.67 11.27
CA SER A 118 14.34 -6.73 11.58
C SER A 118 14.82 -5.36 12.08
N ARG A 119 16.04 -5.32 12.65
CA ARG A 119 16.66 -4.05 13.07
C ARG A 119 17.12 -3.20 11.90
N LYS A 120 17.24 -3.78 10.72
CA LYS A 120 17.72 -3.10 9.53
C LYS A 120 16.64 -2.18 8.99
N LYS A 121 16.97 -0.89 8.86
CA LYS A 121 16.06 0.11 8.31
C LYS A 121 16.38 0.36 6.84
N ARG A 122 15.38 0.20 5.98
CA ARG A 122 15.49 0.51 4.55
C ARG A 122 14.23 1.19 4.10
N SER A 123 14.37 2.24 3.30
CA SER A 123 13.24 2.84 2.61
C SER A 123 12.94 2.05 1.34
N ARG A 124 11.71 2.15 0.84
CA ARG A 124 11.41 1.67 -0.50
C ARG A 124 12.30 2.43 -1.48
N ALA A 125 13.00 1.70 -2.36
CA ALA A 125 13.88 2.30 -3.36
C ALA A 125 13.14 3.33 -4.22
N LEU A 126 11.88 3.08 -4.50
CA LEU A 126 11.03 3.97 -5.25
C LEU A 126 10.95 5.38 -4.66
N SER A 127 10.93 5.50 -3.33
CA SER A 127 10.81 6.81 -2.71
C SER A 127 11.98 7.73 -3.06
N ALA A 128 13.15 7.19 -3.35
CA ALA A 128 14.31 7.98 -3.80
C ALA A 128 14.33 8.13 -5.32
N ASP A 129 14.28 7.05 -6.05
CA ASP A 129 14.44 7.04 -7.51
C ASP A 129 13.25 7.67 -8.22
N TYR A 130 12.06 7.32 -7.78
CA TYR A 130 10.84 7.80 -8.37
C TYR A 130 10.62 9.28 -8.10
N ALA A 131 10.84 9.72 -6.87
CA ALA A 131 10.68 11.13 -6.50
C ALA A 131 11.71 12.01 -7.18
N GLY A 132 12.85 11.47 -7.58
CA GLY A 132 13.90 12.21 -8.29
C GLY A 132 13.60 12.42 -9.76
N THR A 133 12.63 11.74 -10.27
CA THR A 133 12.25 11.89 -11.67
C THR A 133 11.12 12.90 -11.82
#